data_122640f88ff24df21537ca9a8e9f5654
#
_entry.id   122640f88ff24df21537ca9a8e9f5654
#
_cell.length_a   1.000
_cell.length_b   1.000
_cell.length_c   1.000
_cell.angle_alpha   90.00
_cell.angle_beta   90.00
_cell.angle_gamma   90.00
#
_symmetry.space_group_name_H-M   'P 1'
#
loop_
_entity.id
_entity.type
_entity.pdbx_description
1 polymer ?
#
loop_
_entity_poly.entity_id
_entity_poly.type
_entity_poly.pdbx_seq_one_letter_code
_entity_poly.pdbx_strand_id
1 'polypeptide(L)'
;MQQTPMNGTSSGAVYVQTNAAPNEVIAFRRAADGSLDRIGSVATGGDGDGSPHLQSQGSVTLTGDGQYLLVTNAATGDLSVFSVAADGSIELRERVHTGSTPRSVAERDGLVVVLNTGEAGLLSFRLSAEGIAPVEGGDQALAAGHTDPAQVAFSPDGSMVVITERATDSIVTYEVTAGGTFGASSQVASEGPTPYGFAFTSGGTLIVTEAFGAQKGAAAASSYAIEDGSLVARTSSVGNGRSEICWAVVTPDDRFAFTTNFADGAVSRYAIASDGSLSLEDAMAGISVEGMPGLRDEDLSSDGRFLYAIDADGGRIYGWSVEAEGALEPVGSWGGLPATVAGLAAS
;
A
#
# COMPACT_ATOMS: atom_id res chain seq x y z
N MET A 1 -35.86 19.26 -21.66
CA MET A 1 -35.07 19.92 -20.60
C MET A 1 -33.81 19.09 -20.45
N GLN A 2 -32.69 19.58 -21.00
CA GLN A 2 -31.39 18.95 -20.81
C GLN A 2 -30.94 19.26 -19.37
N GLN A 3 -30.75 18.24 -18.57
CA GLN A 3 -30.07 18.39 -17.29
C GLN A 3 -28.59 18.67 -17.59
N THR A 4 -28.14 19.87 -17.24
CA THR A 4 -26.73 20.21 -17.18
C THR A 4 -26.11 19.31 -16.10
N PRO A 5 -25.00 18.59 -16.37
CA PRO A 5 -24.33 17.86 -15.31
C PRO A 5 -23.84 18.87 -14.28
N MET A 6 -24.25 18.71 -13.03
CA MET A 6 -23.66 19.44 -11.92
C MET A 6 -22.19 19.02 -11.85
N ASN A 7 -21.28 19.94 -12.12
CA ASN A 7 -19.88 19.82 -11.81
C ASN A 7 -19.75 19.65 -10.29
N GLY A 8 -19.82 18.41 -9.80
CA GLY A 8 -19.40 18.07 -8.45
C GLY A 8 -17.92 18.46 -8.34
N THR A 9 -17.60 19.34 -7.42
CA THR A 9 -16.20 19.60 -7.08
C THR A 9 -15.56 18.28 -6.69
N SER A 10 -14.53 17.85 -7.43
CA SER A 10 -13.73 16.66 -7.09
C SER A 10 -13.24 16.83 -5.66
N SER A 11 -13.38 15.80 -4.83
CA SER A 11 -12.83 15.77 -3.49
C SER A 11 -11.54 14.96 -3.38
N GLY A 12 -11.12 14.30 -4.47
CA GLY A 12 -9.87 13.53 -4.55
C GLY A 12 -9.79 12.69 -5.82
N ALA A 13 -8.88 11.71 -5.80
CA ALA A 13 -8.69 10.77 -6.91
C ALA A 13 -8.29 9.37 -6.38
N VAL A 14 -8.44 8.37 -7.24
CA VAL A 14 -7.94 7.01 -7.00
C VAL A 14 -7.14 6.58 -8.22
N TYR A 15 -5.98 5.99 -7.98
CA TYR A 15 -5.02 5.57 -8.99
C TYR A 15 -4.69 4.10 -8.82
N VAL A 16 -4.66 3.37 -9.94
CA VAL A 16 -4.20 1.98 -9.98
C VAL A 16 -3.29 1.77 -11.19
N GLN A 17 -2.26 0.94 -11.08
CA GLN A 17 -1.45 0.58 -12.23
C GLN A 17 -1.98 -0.69 -12.90
N THR A 18 -1.80 -0.81 -14.20
CA THR A 18 -2.16 -2.00 -14.95
C THR A 18 -1.23 -3.18 -14.71
N ASN A 19 0.02 -2.92 -14.27
CA ASN A 19 1.12 -3.88 -14.18
C ASN A 19 1.31 -4.70 -15.47
N ALA A 20 0.86 -4.18 -16.61
CA ALA A 20 1.01 -4.78 -17.92
C ALA A 20 2.33 -4.37 -18.61
N ALA A 21 2.58 -4.91 -19.79
CA ALA A 21 3.66 -4.46 -20.67
C ALA A 21 3.05 -3.99 -22.01
N PRO A 22 2.99 -2.66 -22.27
CA PRO A 22 3.45 -1.53 -21.43
C PRO A 22 2.56 -1.30 -20.20
N ASN A 23 3.16 -0.71 -19.15
CA ASN A 23 2.44 -0.37 -17.92
C ASN A 23 1.76 1.01 -18.04
N GLU A 24 0.57 1.14 -17.47
CA GLU A 24 -0.20 2.38 -17.42
C GLU A 24 -0.76 2.61 -16.01
N VAL A 25 -1.02 3.86 -15.67
CA VAL A 25 -1.83 4.25 -14.52
C VAL A 25 -3.24 4.58 -15.00
N ILE A 26 -4.23 3.92 -14.43
CA ILE A 26 -5.64 4.27 -14.61
C ILE A 26 -6.03 5.22 -13.48
N ALA A 27 -6.55 6.39 -13.83
CA ALA A 27 -6.94 7.43 -12.90
C ALA A 27 -8.46 7.59 -12.84
N PHE A 28 -8.98 7.76 -11.64
CA PHE A 28 -10.38 8.02 -11.35
C PHE A 28 -10.50 9.30 -10.52
N ARG A 29 -11.49 10.13 -10.84
CA ARG A 29 -11.91 11.24 -9.98
C ARG A 29 -12.85 10.70 -8.92
N ARG A 30 -12.59 11.03 -7.66
CA ARG A 30 -13.45 10.73 -6.52
C ARG A 30 -14.41 11.90 -6.27
N ALA A 31 -15.70 11.65 -6.31
CA ALA A 31 -16.72 12.62 -5.91
C ALA A 31 -16.86 12.72 -4.39
N ALA A 32 -17.59 13.70 -3.92
CA ALA A 32 -17.81 13.95 -2.48
C ALA A 32 -18.58 12.81 -1.76
N ASP A 33 -19.33 12.00 -2.49
CA ASP A 33 -20.04 10.82 -2.01
C ASP A 33 -19.23 9.53 -2.11
N GLY A 34 -17.95 9.63 -2.52
CA GLY A 34 -17.04 8.49 -2.69
C GLY A 34 -17.17 7.76 -4.02
N SER A 35 -18.12 8.13 -4.89
CA SER A 35 -18.23 7.54 -6.22
C SER A 35 -17.03 7.91 -7.10
N LEU A 36 -16.66 7.00 -8.01
CA LEU A 36 -15.51 7.17 -8.90
C LEU A 36 -15.94 7.34 -10.36
N ASP A 37 -15.39 8.36 -11.01
CA ASP A 37 -15.48 8.57 -12.46
C ASP A 37 -14.11 8.38 -13.10
N ARG A 38 -13.98 7.44 -14.06
CA ARG A 38 -12.72 7.21 -14.77
C ARG A 38 -12.32 8.43 -15.57
N ILE A 39 -11.13 9.00 -15.27
CA ILE A 39 -10.54 10.13 -16.02
C ILE A 39 -9.88 9.61 -17.31
N GLY A 40 -9.11 8.53 -17.21
CA GLY A 40 -8.35 7.95 -18.32
C GLY A 40 -7.24 7.03 -17.87
N SER A 41 -6.29 6.75 -18.76
CA SER A 41 -5.04 6.08 -18.45
C SER A 41 -3.85 6.87 -19.00
N VAL A 42 -2.71 6.79 -18.30
CA VAL A 42 -1.45 7.45 -18.71
C VAL A 42 -0.33 6.41 -18.65
N ALA A 43 0.44 6.30 -19.74
CA ALA A 43 1.56 5.38 -19.78
C ALA A 43 2.64 5.75 -18.75
N THR A 44 3.19 4.75 -18.05
CA THR A 44 4.31 4.95 -17.12
C THR A 44 5.64 5.13 -17.84
N GLY A 45 5.72 4.71 -19.10
CA GLY A 45 6.95 4.66 -19.89
C GLY A 45 7.81 3.44 -19.60
N GLY A 46 7.41 2.58 -18.67
CA GLY A 46 8.03 1.30 -18.35
C GLY A 46 7.06 0.13 -18.50
N ASP A 47 7.52 -1.07 -18.14
CA ASP A 47 6.76 -2.30 -18.22
C ASP A 47 6.52 -2.88 -16.82
N GLY A 48 5.30 -3.30 -16.54
CA GLY A 48 4.96 -4.19 -15.44
C GLY A 48 5.41 -5.62 -15.73
N ASP A 49 5.38 -6.49 -14.73
CA ASP A 49 5.79 -7.89 -14.91
C ASP A 49 4.70 -8.76 -15.56
N GLY A 50 3.51 -8.20 -15.75
CA GLY A 50 2.38 -8.89 -16.39
C GLY A 50 1.77 -10.01 -15.54
N SER A 51 2.24 -10.18 -14.31
CA SER A 51 1.68 -11.19 -13.42
C SER A 51 0.34 -10.72 -12.83
N PRO A 52 -0.65 -11.62 -12.71
CA PRO A 52 -1.95 -11.27 -12.11
C PRO A 52 -1.86 -10.99 -10.61
N HIS A 53 -0.73 -11.21 -10.00
CA HIS A 53 -0.54 -11.11 -8.55
C HIS A 53 0.80 -10.44 -8.23
N LEU A 54 0.89 -9.12 -8.40
CA LEU A 54 2.04 -8.39 -7.88
C LEU A 54 1.99 -8.46 -6.34
N GLN A 55 2.90 -9.24 -5.79
CA GLN A 55 2.91 -9.60 -4.36
C GLN A 55 3.60 -8.51 -3.53
N SER A 56 2.96 -7.34 -3.44
CA SER A 56 3.55 -6.20 -2.75
C SER A 56 2.50 -5.12 -2.44
N GLN A 57 2.57 -4.49 -1.29
CA GLN A 57 1.86 -3.24 -0.99
C GLN A 57 2.74 -2.04 -1.34
N GLY A 58 2.11 -0.95 -1.83
CA GLY A 58 2.80 0.29 -2.13
C GLY A 58 3.55 0.29 -3.47
N SER A 59 3.07 -0.44 -4.49
CA SER A 59 3.58 -0.32 -5.86
C SER A 59 3.08 0.94 -6.58
N VAL A 60 2.03 1.57 -6.06
CA VAL A 60 1.50 2.89 -6.41
C VAL A 60 1.36 3.68 -5.12
N THR A 61 1.98 4.84 -5.03
CA THR A 61 2.01 5.64 -3.80
C THR A 61 1.91 7.13 -4.13
N LEU A 62 1.01 7.85 -3.46
CA LEU A 62 0.97 9.32 -3.46
C LEU A 62 2.02 9.85 -2.47
N THR A 63 2.67 10.96 -2.83
CA THR A 63 3.50 11.71 -1.87
C THR A 63 2.65 12.31 -0.75
N GLY A 64 3.24 12.52 0.42
CA GLY A 64 2.52 13.04 1.59
C GLY A 64 1.84 14.40 1.36
N ASP A 65 2.34 15.20 0.42
CA ASP A 65 1.74 16.47 -0.01
C ASP A 65 0.71 16.32 -1.16
N GLY A 66 0.54 15.10 -1.69
CA GLY A 66 -0.36 14.79 -2.81
C GLY A 66 0.04 15.36 -4.16
N GLN A 67 1.26 15.93 -4.29
CA GLN A 67 1.69 16.58 -5.53
C GLN A 67 2.23 15.60 -6.57
N TYR A 68 2.69 14.43 -6.13
CA TYR A 68 3.26 13.41 -7.01
C TYR A 68 2.65 12.03 -6.75
N LEU A 69 2.59 11.24 -7.83
CA LEU A 69 2.28 9.82 -7.78
C LEU A 69 3.52 9.04 -8.23
N LEU A 70 3.91 8.08 -7.42
CA LEU A 70 5.05 7.19 -7.63
C LEU A 70 4.56 5.81 -8.03
N VAL A 71 5.11 5.24 -9.12
CA VAL A 71 4.64 3.96 -9.68
C VAL A 71 5.84 3.10 -10.08
N THR A 72 5.91 1.88 -9.54
CA THR A 72 6.96 0.93 -9.87
C THR A 72 6.67 0.22 -11.18
N ASN A 73 7.71 -0.02 -12.01
CA ASN A 73 7.64 -0.84 -13.21
C ASN A 73 8.55 -2.07 -13.04
N ALA A 74 7.95 -3.16 -12.60
CA ALA A 74 8.69 -4.32 -12.09
C ALA A 74 9.56 -5.00 -13.16
N ALA A 75 9.14 -5.05 -14.44
CA ALA A 75 9.91 -5.69 -15.50
C ALA A 75 11.06 -4.83 -16.02
N THR A 76 10.88 -3.51 -16.13
CA THR A 76 11.93 -2.61 -16.62
C THR A 76 12.85 -2.09 -15.53
N GLY A 77 12.53 -2.32 -14.25
CA GLY A 77 13.36 -1.90 -13.13
C GLY A 77 13.39 -0.40 -12.89
N ASP A 78 12.24 0.26 -13.05
CA ASP A 78 12.12 1.71 -13.01
C ASP A 78 11.05 2.16 -12.01
N LEU A 79 11.20 3.40 -11.53
CA LEU A 79 10.17 4.18 -10.86
C LEU A 79 9.73 5.32 -11.78
N SER A 80 8.43 5.44 -12.01
CA SER A 80 7.82 6.56 -12.73
C SER A 80 7.25 7.56 -11.74
N VAL A 81 7.52 8.85 -12.00
CA VAL A 81 7.05 9.99 -11.20
C VAL A 81 6.07 10.79 -12.04
N PHE A 82 4.85 10.92 -11.56
CA PHE A 82 3.82 11.75 -12.18
C PHE A 82 3.55 12.98 -11.31
N SER A 83 3.29 14.13 -11.95
CA SER A 83 2.64 15.24 -11.26
C SER A 83 1.14 14.98 -11.18
N VAL A 84 0.53 15.39 -10.06
CA VAL A 84 -0.90 15.27 -9.79
C VAL A 84 -1.52 16.66 -9.84
N ALA A 85 -2.55 16.84 -10.68
CA ALA A 85 -3.30 18.08 -10.74
C ALA A 85 -4.49 18.08 -9.78
N ALA A 86 -5.00 19.26 -9.46
CA ALA A 86 -6.12 19.43 -8.52
C ALA A 86 -7.43 18.73 -8.96
N ASP A 87 -7.57 18.40 -10.23
CA ASP A 87 -8.72 17.66 -10.76
C ASP A 87 -8.51 16.13 -10.76
N GLY A 88 -7.39 15.66 -10.22
CA GLY A 88 -7.00 14.25 -10.18
C GLY A 88 -6.33 13.73 -11.45
N SER A 89 -6.15 14.57 -12.48
CA SER A 89 -5.38 14.18 -13.67
C SER A 89 -3.89 14.10 -13.34
N ILE A 90 -3.17 13.22 -14.05
CA ILE A 90 -1.74 12.98 -13.85
C ILE A 90 -0.97 13.17 -15.16
N GLU A 91 0.28 13.60 -15.04
CA GLU A 91 1.20 13.74 -16.17
C GLU A 91 2.55 13.12 -15.78
N LEU A 92 3.08 12.24 -16.66
CA LEU A 92 4.41 11.64 -16.47
C LEU A 92 5.49 12.74 -16.54
N ARG A 93 6.22 12.91 -15.44
CA ARG A 93 7.32 13.87 -15.33
C ARG A 93 8.65 13.24 -15.68
N GLU A 94 8.93 12.12 -15.04
CA GLU A 94 10.24 11.51 -15.10
C GLU A 94 10.16 10.00 -14.80
N ARG A 95 11.18 9.27 -15.25
CA ARG A 95 11.40 7.88 -14.93
C ARG A 95 12.86 7.68 -14.54
N VAL A 96 13.10 6.99 -13.42
CA VAL A 96 14.43 6.71 -12.92
C VAL A 96 14.63 5.20 -12.74
N HIS A 97 15.81 4.70 -13.10
CA HIS A 97 16.15 3.30 -12.88
C HIS A 97 16.37 3.02 -11.38
N THR A 98 15.78 1.95 -10.88
CA THR A 98 15.79 1.62 -9.44
C THR A 98 16.40 0.24 -9.14
N GLY A 99 16.74 -0.53 -10.16
CA GLY A 99 17.31 -1.88 -9.97
C GLY A 99 16.38 -2.99 -10.44
N SER A 100 16.50 -4.18 -9.86
CA SER A 100 15.82 -5.38 -10.33
C SER A 100 14.48 -5.58 -9.62
N THR A 101 13.41 -5.53 -10.39
CA THR A 101 12.03 -5.84 -9.94
C THR A 101 11.57 -4.98 -8.76
N PRO A 102 11.47 -3.63 -8.91
CA PRO A 102 10.90 -2.77 -7.89
C PRO A 102 9.41 -3.11 -7.69
N ARG A 103 8.98 -3.28 -6.43
CA ARG A 103 7.60 -3.68 -6.11
C ARG A 103 6.91 -2.80 -5.07
N SER A 104 7.68 -2.11 -4.24
CA SER A 104 7.13 -1.21 -3.23
C SER A 104 7.94 0.07 -3.20
N VAL A 105 7.25 1.20 -3.03
CA VAL A 105 7.85 2.51 -2.90
C VAL A 105 7.20 3.25 -1.74
N ALA A 106 8.01 3.90 -0.94
CA ALA A 106 7.58 4.78 0.14
C ALA A 106 8.19 6.17 -0.06
N GLU A 107 7.46 7.20 0.33
CA GLU A 107 7.93 8.59 0.31
C GLU A 107 7.67 9.27 1.64
N ARG A 108 8.61 10.10 2.07
CA ARG A 108 8.45 11.00 3.20
C ARG A 108 9.33 12.22 3.04
N ASP A 109 8.73 13.42 3.08
CA ASP A 109 9.42 14.71 3.03
C ASP A 109 10.44 14.81 1.88
N GLY A 110 10.07 14.30 0.70
CA GLY A 110 10.90 14.26 -0.50
C GLY A 110 11.98 13.16 -0.49
N LEU A 111 12.08 12.34 0.54
CA LEU A 111 12.90 11.13 0.51
C LEU A 111 12.05 9.97 0.01
N VAL A 112 12.45 9.37 -1.10
CA VAL A 112 11.80 8.20 -1.72
C VAL A 112 12.68 6.98 -1.48
N VAL A 113 12.08 5.88 -1.01
CA VAL A 113 12.75 4.58 -0.86
C VAL A 113 12.02 3.55 -1.69
N VAL A 114 12.76 2.85 -2.55
CA VAL A 114 12.23 1.78 -3.42
C VAL A 114 12.76 0.45 -2.94
N LEU A 115 11.86 -0.52 -2.77
CA LEU A 115 12.17 -1.91 -2.47
C LEU A 115 12.23 -2.71 -3.77
N ASN A 116 13.40 -3.27 -4.06
CA ASN A 116 13.64 -4.19 -5.15
C ASN A 116 13.60 -5.63 -4.63
N THR A 117 12.98 -6.54 -5.40
CA THR A 117 12.81 -7.94 -4.99
C THR A 117 13.61 -8.92 -5.83
N GLY A 118 14.07 -8.55 -7.03
CA GLY A 118 14.89 -9.40 -7.90
C GLY A 118 16.32 -9.55 -7.36
N GLU A 119 16.96 -8.44 -6.99
CA GLU A 119 18.12 -8.40 -6.11
C GLU A 119 17.66 -7.66 -4.87
N ALA A 120 17.31 -8.43 -3.82
CA ALA A 120 16.61 -7.88 -2.65
C ALA A 120 17.40 -6.74 -2.00
N GLY A 121 16.86 -5.52 -2.06
CA GLY A 121 17.54 -4.33 -1.56
C GLY A 121 16.69 -3.07 -1.65
N LEU A 122 17.17 -2.04 -1.00
CA LEU A 122 16.61 -0.70 -1.01
C LEU A 122 17.47 0.23 -1.85
N LEU A 123 16.81 1.18 -2.52
CA LEU A 123 17.44 2.35 -3.12
C LEU A 123 16.71 3.61 -2.69
N SER A 124 17.45 4.63 -2.28
CA SER A 124 16.87 5.92 -1.90
C SER A 124 17.14 7.01 -2.94
N PHE A 125 16.17 7.92 -3.05
CA PHE A 125 16.18 9.06 -3.98
C PHE A 125 15.69 10.32 -3.26
N ARG A 126 16.09 11.48 -3.78
CA ARG A 126 15.49 12.77 -3.42
C ARG A 126 14.57 13.24 -4.54
N LEU A 127 13.30 13.44 -4.18
CA LEU A 127 12.28 14.02 -5.03
C LEU A 127 12.12 15.49 -4.67
N SER A 128 12.09 16.35 -5.68
CA SER A 128 11.89 17.78 -5.56
C SER A 128 11.13 18.34 -6.77
N ALA A 129 10.89 19.64 -6.79
CA ALA A 129 10.29 20.29 -7.95
C ALA A 129 11.16 20.20 -9.21
N GLU A 130 12.48 20.07 -9.06
CA GLU A 130 13.45 19.93 -10.15
C GLU A 130 13.49 18.52 -10.74
N GLY A 131 13.01 17.50 -10.00
CA GLY A 131 13.01 16.11 -10.44
C GLY A 131 13.37 15.14 -9.31
N ILE A 132 13.68 13.90 -9.71
CA ILE A 132 14.10 12.82 -8.79
C ILE A 132 15.56 12.44 -9.08
N ALA A 133 16.38 12.34 -8.02
CA ALA A 133 17.79 11.97 -8.14
C ALA A 133 18.18 10.93 -7.08
N PRO A 134 19.07 9.95 -7.41
CA PRO A 134 19.55 8.98 -6.44
C PRO A 134 20.34 9.66 -5.33
N VAL A 135 20.20 9.15 -4.10
CA VAL A 135 21.03 9.53 -2.97
C VAL A 135 22.39 8.81 -3.10
N GLU A 136 23.50 9.54 -2.98
CA GLU A 136 24.83 8.91 -2.98
C GLU A 136 24.99 8.03 -1.73
N GLY A 137 25.32 6.74 -1.93
CA GLY A 137 25.38 5.72 -0.86
C GLY A 137 23.98 5.35 -0.30
N GLY A 138 22.91 5.65 -1.03
CA GLY A 138 21.53 5.32 -0.68
C GLY A 138 21.10 3.93 -1.11
N ASP A 139 22.03 3.01 -1.38
CA ASP A 139 21.78 1.61 -1.65
C ASP A 139 21.99 0.77 -0.38
N GLN A 140 21.11 -0.20 -0.15
CA GLN A 140 21.17 -1.13 0.98
C GLN A 140 20.71 -2.51 0.55
N ALA A 141 21.62 -3.47 0.52
CA ALA A 141 21.26 -4.88 0.34
C ALA A 141 20.51 -5.40 1.57
N LEU A 142 19.43 -6.15 1.36
CA LEU A 142 18.80 -6.91 2.43
C LEU A 142 19.64 -8.12 2.81
N ALA A 143 19.33 -8.78 3.93
CA ALA A 143 20.08 -9.92 4.41
C ALA A 143 20.20 -11.00 3.32
N ALA A 144 21.35 -11.72 3.29
CA ALA A 144 21.63 -12.74 2.29
C ALA A 144 20.61 -13.88 2.34
N GLY A 145 20.04 -14.21 1.17
CA GLY A 145 19.07 -15.29 1.01
C GLY A 145 17.82 -14.84 0.25
N HIS A 146 16.91 -15.77 0.05
CA HIS A 146 15.60 -15.48 -0.55
C HIS A 146 14.66 -15.01 0.55
N THR A 147 14.66 -13.71 0.84
CA THR A 147 13.84 -13.12 1.92
C THR A 147 12.40 -12.88 1.49
N ASP A 148 12.16 -12.77 0.17
CA ASP A 148 10.84 -12.50 -0.42
C ASP A 148 10.14 -11.29 0.23
N PRO A 149 10.74 -10.08 0.14
CA PRO A 149 10.21 -8.90 0.80
C PRO A 149 8.91 -8.43 0.14
N ALA A 150 7.95 -7.96 0.95
CA ALA A 150 6.62 -7.59 0.48
C ALA A 150 6.38 -6.07 0.42
N GLN A 151 6.82 -5.31 1.39
CA GLN A 151 6.54 -3.88 1.52
C GLN A 151 7.69 -3.14 2.17
N VAL A 152 7.88 -1.88 1.80
CA VAL A 152 8.67 -0.89 2.52
C VAL A 152 7.79 0.31 2.90
N ALA A 153 7.92 0.81 4.12
CA ALA A 153 7.35 2.09 4.53
C ALA A 153 8.19 2.78 5.60
N PHE A 154 8.07 4.10 5.69
CA PHE A 154 8.68 4.89 6.77
C PHE A 154 7.91 4.76 8.07
N SER A 155 8.63 4.80 9.21
CA SER A 155 8.01 5.14 10.49
C SER A 155 7.42 6.55 10.45
N PRO A 156 6.40 6.85 11.28
CA PRO A 156 5.73 8.16 11.23
C PRO A 156 6.64 9.36 11.50
N ASP A 157 7.72 9.17 12.24
CA ASP A 157 8.76 10.20 12.49
C ASP A 157 9.84 10.27 11.39
N GLY A 158 9.82 9.33 10.43
CA GLY A 158 10.80 9.24 9.34
C GLY A 158 12.18 8.75 9.78
N SER A 159 12.37 8.34 11.03
CA SER A 159 13.67 7.91 11.55
C SER A 159 14.11 6.53 11.06
N MET A 160 13.17 5.71 10.56
CA MET A 160 13.47 4.39 10.03
C MET A 160 12.56 4.01 8.86
N VAL A 161 12.97 3.02 8.11
CA VAL A 161 12.11 2.24 7.21
C VAL A 161 11.94 0.84 7.75
N VAL A 162 10.74 0.28 7.51
CA VAL A 162 10.36 -1.08 7.89
C VAL A 162 10.11 -1.90 6.64
N ILE A 163 10.48 -3.16 6.66
CA ILE A 163 10.30 -4.14 5.59
C ILE A 163 9.77 -5.44 6.18
N THR A 164 8.75 -6.01 5.56
CA THR A 164 8.30 -7.37 5.87
C THR A 164 8.95 -8.36 4.91
N GLU A 165 9.47 -9.46 5.43
CA GLU A 165 10.13 -10.54 4.68
C GLU A 165 9.37 -11.85 4.89
N ARG A 166 8.66 -12.29 3.86
CA ARG A 166 7.71 -13.41 3.93
C ARG A 166 8.38 -14.77 4.09
N ALA A 167 9.51 -14.97 3.40
CA ALA A 167 10.17 -16.27 3.37
C ALA A 167 11.01 -16.55 4.64
N THR A 168 11.31 -15.52 5.40
CA THR A 168 12.09 -15.61 6.65
C THR A 168 11.25 -15.36 7.90
N ASP A 169 9.93 -15.12 7.73
CA ASP A 169 9.00 -14.76 8.81
C ASP A 169 9.55 -13.61 9.67
N SER A 170 10.08 -12.58 9.01
CA SER A 170 10.82 -11.50 9.69
C SER A 170 10.26 -10.13 9.35
N ILE A 171 10.47 -9.19 10.28
CA ILE A 171 10.31 -7.76 10.06
C ILE A 171 11.68 -7.12 10.26
N VAL A 172 12.15 -6.37 9.27
CA VAL A 172 13.47 -5.73 9.29
C VAL A 172 13.29 -4.22 9.32
N THR A 173 14.08 -3.54 10.12
CA THR A 173 14.14 -2.08 10.20
C THR A 173 15.53 -1.59 9.85
N TYR A 174 15.61 -0.43 9.19
CA TYR A 174 16.85 0.32 8.98
C TYR A 174 16.66 1.75 9.45
N GLU A 175 17.62 2.27 10.21
CA GLU A 175 17.68 3.71 10.50
C GLU A 175 17.84 4.50 9.20
N VAL A 176 17.16 5.64 9.12
CA VAL A 176 17.28 6.59 8.02
C VAL A 176 18.06 7.79 8.48
N THR A 177 19.22 8.05 7.86
CA THR A 177 20.03 9.22 8.18
C THR A 177 19.45 10.49 7.57
N ALA A 178 19.83 11.65 8.06
CA ALA A 178 19.43 12.94 7.52
C ALA A 178 19.83 13.10 6.02
N GLY A 179 20.87 12.39 5.57
CA GLY A 179 21.29 12.34 4.18
C GLY A 179 20.37 11.48 3.30
N GLY A 180 19.54 10.61 3.89
CA GLY A 180 18.70 9.67 3.17
C GLY A 180 19.39 8.33 2.88
N THR A 181 20.52 8.06 3.52
CA THR A 181 21.20 6.76 3.52
C THR A 181 20.69 5.89 4.66
N PHE A 182 21.04 4.61 4.63
CA PHE A 182 20.62 3.66 5.66
C PHE A 182 21.73 3.46 6.72
N GLY A 183 21.33 3.42 8.00
CA GLY A 183 22.20 3.22 9.14
C GLY A 183 22.07 1.82 9.74
N ALA A 184 21.99 1.77 11.08
CA ALA A 184 21.84 0.50 11.80
C ALA A 184 20.54 -0.21 11.43
N SER A 185 20.59 -1.54 11.43
CA SER A 185 19.42 -2.38 11.17
C SER A 185 19.09 -3.25 12.37
N SER A 186 17.81 -3.56 12.53
CA SER A 186 17.30 -4.55 13.48
C SER A 186 16.38 -5.52 12.74
N GLN A 187 16.39 -6.78 13.17
CA GLN A 187 15.50 -7.81 12.64
C GLN A 187 14.81 -8.50 13.81
N VAL A 188 13.50 -8.61 13.74
CA VAL A 188 12.68 -9.36 14.68
C VAL A 188 11.91 -10.46 13.94
N ALA A 189 11.63 -11.57 14.61
CA ALA A 189 10.68 -12.53 14.08
C ALA A 189 9.28 -11.90 14.10
N SER A 190 8.49 -12.14 13.06
CA SER A 190 7.06 -11.85 13.08
C SER A 190 6.36 -12.77 14.07
N GLU A 191 5.32 -12.28 14.74
CA GLU A 191 4.55 -13.08 15.70
C GLU A 191 3.81 -14.25 15.04
N GLY A 192 3.37 -14.07 13.79
CA GLY A 192 2.85 -15.13 12.95
C GLY A 192 3.64 -15.26 11.64
N PRO A 193 3.57 -16.42 10.97
CA PRO A 193 4.32 -16.68 9.75
C PRO A 193 3.76 -15.90 8.55
N THR A 194 4.64 -15.63 7.58
CA THR A 194 4.36 -14.93 6.33
C THR A 194 3.85 -13.51 6.57
N PRO A 195 4.64 -12.62 7.25
CA PRO A 195 4.31 -11.22 7.38
C PRO A 195 4.22 -10.57 6.00
N TYR A 196 3.14 -9.83 5.74
CA TYR A 196 2.83 -9.34 4.41
C TYR A 196 2.75 -7.82 4.38
N GLY A 197 1.55 -7.26 4.25
CA GLY A 197 1.32 -5.83 4.29
C GLY A 197 1.33 -5.28 5.72
N PHE A 198 1.58 -3.98 5.84
CA PHE A 198 1.55 -3.33 7.14
C PHE A 198 1.21 -1.84 7.01
N ALA A 199 0.74 -1.26 8.11
CA ALA A 199 0.51 0.17 8.23
C ALA A 199 0.89 0.67 9.63
N PHE A 200 1.21 1.96 9.72
CA PHE A 200 1.47 2.61 11.00
C PHE A 200 0.27 3.45 11.44
N THR A 201 0.03 3.49 12.74
CA THR A 201 -0.69 4.61 13.37
C THR A 201 0.19 5.85 13.36
N SER A 202 -0.41 7.04 13.49
CA SER A 202 0.35 8.30 13.65
C SER A 202 1.24 8.29 14.89
N GLY A 203 0.84 7.54 15.92
CA GLY A 203 1.56 7.35 17.17
C GLY A 203 2.71 6.33 17.11
N GLY A 204 2.95 5.67 15.97
CA GLY A 204 4.09 4.75 15.79
C GLY A 204 3.78 3.27 16.10
N THR A 205 2.52 2.90 16.33
CA THR A 205 2.15 1.48 16.38
C THR A 205 2.13 0.92 14.96
N LEU A 206 2.88 -0.16 14.74
CA LEU A 206 2.90 -0.91 13.49
C LEU A 206 1.89 -2.05 13.54
N ILE A 207 1.02 -2.15 12.55
CA ILE A 207 0.08 -3.24 12.35
C ILE A 207 0.57 -4.08 11.18
N VAL A 208 0.81 -5.37 11.37
CA VAL A 208 1.35 -6.28 10.34
C VAL A 208 0.35 -7.40 10.09
N THR A 209 0.05 -7.67 8.83
CA THR A 209 -0.76 -8.82 8.42
C THR A 209 0.11 -10.08 8.31
N GLU A 210 -0.45 -11.23 8.67
CA GLU A 210 0.22 -12.52 8.71
C GLU A 210 -0.58 -13.56 7.94
N ALA A 211 -0.07 -13.94 6.75
CA ALA A 211 -0.83 -14.75 5.79
C ALA A 211 -0.76 -16.26 6.06
N PHE A 212 0.06 -16.72 7.01
CA PHE A 212 0.20 -18.14 7.42
C PHE A 212 0.41 -19.11 6.24
N GLY A 213 1.22 -18.69 5.24
CA GLY A 213 1.47 -19.50 4.05
C GLY A 213 0.20 -19.86 3.28
N ALA A 214 -0.80 -18.98 3.27
CA ALA A 214 -2.12 -19.18 2.66
C ALA A 214 -2.94 -20.32 3.31
N GLN A 215 -2.64 -20.71 4.53
CA GLN A 215 -3.45 -21.71 5.26
C GLN A 215 -4.87 -21.17 5.45
N LYS A 216 -5.86 -21.97 5.03
CA LYS A 216 -7.26 -21.60 5.13
C LYS A 216 -7.70 -21.31 6.57
N GLY A 217 -8.32 -20.13 6.76
CA GLY A 217 -8.86 -19.72 8.05
C GLY A 217 -7.82 -19.28 9.08
N ALA A 218 -6.53 -19.17 8.69
CA ALA A 218 -5.44 -18.87 9.62
C ALA A 218 -4.94 -17.43 9.56
N ALA A 219 -5.52 -16.59 8.69
CA ALA A 219 -5.13 -15.20 8.56
C ALA A 219 -5.24 -14.44 9.89
N ALA A 220 -4.21 -13.66 10.21
CA ALA A 220 -4.11 -12.90 11.46
C ALA A 220 -3.41 -11.56 11.26
N ALA A 221 -3.45 -10.72 12.28
CA ALA A 221 -2.65 -9.50 12.36
C ALA A 221 -2.03 -9.36 13.74
N SER A 222 -0.83 -8.77 13.78
CA SER A 222 -0.11 -8.44 15.00
C SER A 222 0.16 -6.94 15.08
N SER A 223 0.41 -6.45 16.29
CA SER A 223 0.83 -5.07 16.48
C SER A 223 2.16 -4.98 17.23
N TYR A 224 2.94 -3.94 16.89
CA TYR A 224 4.26 -3.70 17.46
C TYR A 224 4.41 -2.22 17.81
N ALA A 225 5.16 -1.92 18.84
CA ALA A 225 5.67 -0.59 19.09
C ALA A 225 7.16 -0.51 18.75
N ILE A 226 7.63 0.71 18.44
CA ILE A 226 9.04 0.98 18.28
C ILE A 226 9.60 1.37 19.64
N GLU A 227 10.56 0.60 20.15
CA GLU A 227 11.26 0.86 21.42
C GLU A 227 12.76 0.75 21.17
N ASP A 228 13.50 1.80 21.50
CA ASP A 228 14.97 1.86 21.34
C ASP A 228 15.45 1.42 19.94
N GLY A 229 14.71 1.79 18.89
CA GLY A 229 15.02 1.45 17.49
C GLY A 229 14.67 0.02 17.07
N SER A 230 14.02 -0.76 17.93
CA SER A 230 13.55 -2.13 17.64
C SER A 230 12.03 -2.24 17.75
N LEU A 231 11.46 -3.22 17.06
CA LEU A 231 10.04 -3.56 17.15
C LEU A 231 9.80 -4.50 18.34
N VAL A 232 8.83 -4.15 19.18
CA VAL A 232 8.37 -4.94 20.32
C VAL A 232 6.89 -5.23 20.17
N ALA A 233 6.52 -6.52 20.16
CA ALA A 233 5.12 -6.93 19.99
C ALA A 233 4.24 -6.38 21.13
N ARG A 234 3.06 -5.86 20.76
CA ARG A 234 1.98 -5.46 21.67
C ARG A 234 0.87 -6.49 21.68
N THR A 235 0.56 -7.02 20.53
CA THR A 235 -0.45 -8.08 20.38
C THR A 235 0.03 -9.06 19.33
N SER A 236 -0.05 -10.34 19.64
CA SER A 236 0.42 -11.42 18.78
C SER A 236 -0.74 -12.11 18.09
N SER A 237 -0.68 -12.19 16.76
CA SER A 237 -1.51 -13.04 15.87
C SER A 237 -3.00 -13.08 16.23
N VAL A 238 -3.69 -11.94 16.16
CA VAL A 238 -5.15 -11.90 16.32
C VAL A 238 -5.79 -12.45 15.05
N GLY A 239 -6.24 -13.70 15.11
CA GLY A 239 -6.86 -14.39 13.97
C GLY A 239 -8.21 -13.81 13.61
N ASN A 240 -8.50 -13.69 12.29
CA ASN A 240 -9.79 -13.22 11.77
C ASN A 240 -10.65 -14.37 11.18
N GLY A 241 -10.12 -15.59 11.14
CA GLY A 241 -10.80 -16.74 10.56
C GLY A 241 -10.95 -16.69 9.05
N ARG A 242 -10.30 -15.72 8.37
CA ARG A 242 -10.24 -15.57 6.92
C ARG A 242 -8.96 -16.19 6.36
N SER A 243 -8.74 -16.04 5.06
CA SER A 243 -7.64 -16.69 4.35
C SER A 243 -6.91 -15.68 3.48
N GLU A 244 -5.57 -15.81 3.42
CA GLU A 244 -4.72 -15.00 2.58
C GLU A 244 -4.91 -13.49 2.84
N ILE A 245 -4.76 -13.07 4.10
CA ILE A 245 -4.70 -11.66 4.47
C ILE A 245 -3.47 -11.03 3.79
N CYS A 246 -3.64 -9.86 3.20
CA CYS A 246 -2.60 -9.24 2.41
C CYS A 246 -2.23 -7.84 2.92
N TRP A 247 -3.03 -6.84 2.60
CA TRP A 247 -2.73 -5.43 2.85
C TRP A 247 -3.34 -4.94 4.14
N ALA A 248 -2.83 -3.82 4.62
CA ALA A 248 -3.36 -3.12 5.78
C ALA A 248 -3.33 -1.62 5.57
N VAL A 249 -4.38 -0.94 6.04
CA VAL A 249 -4.42 0.51 6.20
C VAL A 249 -4.97 0.86 7.58
N VAL A 250 -4.59 2.04 8.10
CA VAL A 250 -5.03 2.53 9.41
C VAL A 250 -5.79 3.83 9.22
N THR A 251 -6.92 3.98 9.94
CA THR A 251 -7.72 5.22 9.89
C THR A 251 -6.92 6.41 10.44
N PRO A 252 -7.15 7.66 9.92
CA PRO A 252 -6.39 8.84 10.37
C PRO A 252 -6.55 9.19 11.84
N ASP A 253 -7.57 8.67 12.51
CA ASP A 253 -7.79 8.81 13.96
C ASP A 253 -7.12 7.71 14.80
N ASP A 254 -6.34 6.82 14.15
CA ASP A 254 -5.62 5.69 14.74
C ASP A 254 -6.50 4.63 15.44
N ARG A 255 -7.82 4.64 15.22
CA ARG A 255 -8.73 3.76 15.95
C ARG A 255 -8.94 2.40 15.31
N PHE A 256 -8.81 2.31 13.98
CA PHE A 256 -9.11 1.09 13.24
C PHE A 256 -8.02 0.77 12.21
N ALA A 257 -7.77 -0.52 12.04
CA ALA A 257 -7.06 -1.05 10.89
C ALA A 257 -8.03 -1.87 10.03
N PHE A 258 -7.99 -1.64 8.72
CA PHE A 258 -8.66 -2.47 7.72
C PHE A 258 -7.62 -3.35 7.05
N THR A 259 -8.02 -4.60 6.73
CA THR A 259 -7.12 -5.56 6.07
C THR A 259 -7.88 -6.34 5.02
N THR A 260 -7.32 -6.45 3.81
CA THR A 260 -7.89 -7.30 2.76
C THR A 260 -7.58 -8.76 2.97
N ASN A 261 -8.56 -9.63 2.68
CA ASN A 261 -8.42 -11.09 2.67
C ASN A 261 -8.68 -11.58 1.26
N PHE A 262 -7.59 -11.89 0.53
CA PHE A 262 -7.64 -12.20 -0.90
C PHE A 262 -8.56 -13.37 -1.23
N ALA A 263 -8.41 -14.49 -0.52
CA ALA A 263 -9.14 -15.72 -0.84
C ALA A 263 -10.64 -15.66 -0.52
N ASP A 264 -11.06 -14.74 0.33
CA ASP A 264 -12.44 -14.65 0.82
C ASP A 264 -13.21 -13.44 0.24
N GLY A 265 -12.55 -12.53 -0.49
CA GLY A 265 -13.16 -11.31 -1.04
C GLY A 265 -13.69 -10.35 0.04
N ALA A 266 -13.05 -10.34 1.19
CA ALA A 266 -13.50 -9.59 2.36
C ALA A 266 -12.43 -8.63 2.91
N VAL A 267 -12.89 -7.53 3.52
CA VAL A 267 -12.10 -6.64 4.37
C VAL A 267 -12.42 -6.95 5.81
N SER A 268 -11.41 -7.19 6.65
CA SER A 268 -11.58 -7.29 8.09
C SER A 268 -11.23 -5.97 8.78
N ARG A 269 -11.92 -5.68 9.89
CA ARG A 269 -11.67 -4.52 10.74
C ARG A 269 -11.16 -4.96 12.11
N TYR A 270 -10.04 -4.35 12.51
CA TYR A 270 -9.49 -4.46 13.85
C TYR A 270 -9.59 -3.12 14.56
N ALA A 271 -9.91 -3.13 15.85
CA ALA A 271 -9.74 -1.95 16.70
C ALA A 271 -8.32 -1.88 17.25
N ILE A 272 -7.80 -0.65 17.31
CA ILE A 272 -6.48 -0.32 17.86
C ILE A 272 -6.72 0.45 19.17
N ALA A 273 -6.30 -0.11 20.28
CA ALA A 273 -6.39 0.57 21.57
C ALA A 273 -5.24 1.59 21.74
N SER A 274 -5.40 2.49 22.69
CA SER A 274 -4.41 3.56 22.96
C SER A 274 -3.03 3.06 23.41
N ASP A 275 -2.91 1.81 23.86
CA ASP A 275 -1.65 1.14 24.18
C ASP A 275 -1.05 0.39 22.99
N GLY A 276 -1.68 0.46 21.82
CA GLY A 276 -1.29 -0.21 20.59
C GLY A 276 -1.76 -1.65 20.47
N SER A 277 -2.56 -2.16 21.42
CA SER A 277 -3.10 -3.52 21.32
C SER A 277 -4.21 -3.61 20.28
N LEU A 278 -4.31 -4.78 19.60
CA LEU A 278 -5.31 -5.09 18.58
C LEU A 278 -6.41 -5.99 19.12
N SER A 279 -7.63 -5.78 18.64
CA SER A 279 -8.74 -6.72 18.77
C SER A 279 -9.53 -6.79 17.46
N LEU A 280 -9.94 -7.99 17.05
CA LEU A 280 -10.82 -8.17 15.91
C LEU A 280 -12.22 -7.66 16.26
N GLU A 281 -12.72 -6.72 15.46
CA GLU A 281 -14.08 -6.18 15.60
C GLU A 281 -15.05 -6.84 14.61
N ASP A 282 -14.63 -6.98 13.36
CA ASP A 282 -15.44 -7.58 12.31
C ASP A 282 -14.55 -8.27 11.27
N ALA A 283 -14.74 -9.56 11.10
CA ALA A 283 -14.01 -10.36 10.11
C ALA A 283 -14.45 -10.10 8.66
N MET A 284 -15.61 -9.46 8.46
CA MET A 284 -16.25 -9.21 7.16
C MET A 284 -16.85 -7.81 7.09
N ALA A 285 -16.12 -6.81 7.57
CA ALA A 285 -16.57 -5.41 7.61
C ALA A 285 -16.91 -4.87 6.21
N GLY A 286 -16.17 -5.28 5.18
CA GLY A 286 -16.44 -4.98 3.77
C GLY A 286 -16.38 -6.26 2.93
N ILE A 287 -17.23 -6.37 1.92
CA ILE A 287 -17.29 -7.53 1.04
C ILE A 287 -17.33 -7.07 -0.41
N SER A 288 -16.43 -7.61 -1.26
CA SER A 288 -16.51 -7.45 -2.70
C SER A 288 -17.51 -8.46 -3.29
N VAL A 289 -17.09 -9.72 -3.37
CA VAL A 289 -17.96 -10.86 -3.71
C VAL A 289 -17.67 -11.95 -2.69
N GLU A 290 -18.65 -12.25 -1.83
CA GLU A 290 -18.47 -13.21 -0.74
C GLU A 290 -17.95 -14.57 -1.21
N GLY A 291 -16.85 -15.01 -0.59
CA GLY A 291 -16.24 -16.31 -0.86
C GLY A 291 -15.53 -16.41 -2.22
N MET A 292 -15.39 -15.31 -2.95
CA MET A 292 -14.63 -15.28 -4.20
C MET A 292 -13.27 -14.61 -3.96
N PRO A 293 -12.18 -15.15 -4.50
CA PRO A 293 -10.87 -14.53 -4.38
C PRO A 293 -10.77 -13.27 -5.24
N GLY A 294 -9.79 -12.40 -4.94
CA GLY A 294 -9.45 -11.26 -5.79
C GLY A 294 -9.17 -9.96 -5.04
N LEU A 295 -9.70 -9.80 -3.81
CA LEU A 295 -9.56 -8.55 -3.06
C LEU A 295 -8.15 -8.41 -2.51
N ARG A 296 -7.47 -7.31 -2.88
CA ARG A 296 -6.09 -7.04 -2.47
C ARG A 296 -5.85 -5.55 -2.29
N ASP A 297 -4.89 -4.94 -2.94
CA ASP A 297 -4.46 -3.55 -2.73
C ASP A 297 -5.60 -2.63 -2.28
N GLU A 298 -5.42 -2.01 -1.12
CA GLU A 298 -6.40 -1.10 -0.54
C GLU A 298 -5.73 0.20 -0.09
N ASP A 299 -6.48 1.29 -0.11
CA ASP A 299 -6.08 2.55 0.48
C ASP A 299 -7.29 3.37 0.94
N LEU A 300 -7.06 4.21 1.95
CA LEU A 300 -8.04 5.18 2.44
C LEU A 300 -7.90 6.50 1.70
N SER A 301 -9.02 7.14 1.41
CA SER A 301 -8.97 8.55 1.03
C SER A 301 -8.26 9.38 2.10
N SER A 302 -7.56 10.45 1.70
CA SER A 302 -6.76 11.28 2.61
C SER A 302 -7.56 11.88 3.78
N ASP A 303 -8.88 12.03 3.62
CA ASP A 303 -9.82 12.45 4.66
C ASP A 303 -10.33 11.29 5.53
N GLY A 304 -9.91 10.05 5.24
CA GLY A 304 -10.32 8.84 5.95
C GLY A 304 -11.77 8.43 5.78
N ARG A 305 -12.52 9.11 4.91
CA ARG A 305 -13.97 8.89 4.76
C ARG A 305 -14.33 7.70 3.87
N PHE A 306 -13.40 7.27 3.02
CA PHE A 306 -13.65 6.20 2.07
C PHE A 306 -12.48 5.24 2.03
N LEU A 307 -12.79 3.95 2.00
CA LEU A 307 -11.86 2.86 1.72
C LEU A 307 -12.09 2.36 0.30
N TYR A 308 -11.02 2.18 -0.46
CA TYR A 308 -11.06 1.55 -1.78
C TYR A 308 -10.15 0.33 -1.80
N ALA A 309 -10.59 -0.74 -2.48
CA ALA A 309 -9.78 -1.91 -2.69
C ALA A 309 -9.98 -2.48 -4.10
N ILE A 310 -8.90 -3.04 -4.66
CA ILE A 310 -8.92 -3.74 -5.94
C ILE A 310 -9.40 -5.16 -5.74
N ASP A 311 -10.37 -5.58 -6.54
CA ASP A 311 -10.66 -6.97 -6.85
C ASP A 311 -10.02 -7.27 -8.21
N ALA A 312 -8.83 -7.86 -8.18
CA ALA A 312 -8.05 -8.09 -9.39
C ALA A 312 -8.66 -9.19 -10.26
N ASP A 313 -9.23 -10.25 -9.66
CA ASP A 313 -9.87 -11.34 -10.38
C ASP A 313 -11.19 -10.89 -11.02
N GLY A 314 -11.92 -9.99 -10.33
CA GLY A 314 -13.13 -9.35 -10.85
C GLY A 314 -12.86 -8.16 -11.78
N GLY A 315 -11.61 -7.68 -11.86
CA GLY A 315 -11.23 -6.50 -12.67
C GLY A 315 -11.93 -5.21 -12.26
N ARG A 316 -12.07 -4.97 -10.94
CA ARG A 316 -12.85 -3.86 -10.37
C ARG A 316 -12.14 -3.21 -9.17
N ILE A 317 -12.53 -1.96 -8.89
CA ILE A 317 -12.35 -1.33 -7.58
C ILE A 317 -13.68 -1.43 -6.85
N TYR A 318 -13.66 -1.77 -5.58
CA TYR A 318 -14.78 -1.61 -4.65
C TYR A 318 -14.51 -0.44 -3.73
N GLY A 319 -15.56 0.28 -3.34
CA GLY A 319 -15.48 1.41 -2.41
C GLY A 319 -16.53 1.34 -1.33
N TRP A 320 -16.13 1.73 -0.13
CA TRP A 320 -16.99 1.83 1.05
C TRP A 320 -16.80 3.19 1.71
N SER A 321 -17.87 3.76 2.28
CA SER A 321 -17.73 4.84 3.26
C SER A 321 -17.31 4.26 4.61
N VAL A 322 -16.45 4.99 5.32
CA VAL A 322 -15.99 4.66 6.67
C VAL A 322 -16.81 5.48 7.65
N GLU A 323 -17.66 4.81 8.40
CA GLU A 323 -18.55 5.45 9.39
C GLU A 323 -17.79 5.73 10.70
N ALA A 324 -18.35 6.56 11.57
CA ALA A 324 -17.70 7.03 12.80
C ALA A 324 -17.15 5.92 13.72
N GLU A 325 -17.82 4.75 13.73
CA GLU A 325 -17.39 3.58 14.50
C GLU A 325 -16.66 2.54 13.63
N GLY A 326 -16.11 2.97 12.49
CA GLY A 326 -15.33 2.14 11.57
C GLY A 326 -16.16 1.14 10.76
N ALA A 327 -17.49 1.18 10.79
CA ALA A 327 -18.31 0.35 9.92
C ALA A 327 -18.10 0.76 8.45
N LEU A 328 -18.12 -0.21 7.55
CA LEU A 328 -17.97 0.00 6.11
C LEU A 328 -19.34 -0.14 5.42
N GLU A 329 -19.81 0.96 4.78
CA GLU A 329 -21.03 0.95 4.00
C GLU A 329 -20.70 1.03 2.50
N PRO A 330 -21.23 0.13 1.64
CA PRO A 330 -20.88 0.09 0.23
C PRO A 330 -21.24 1.40 -0.49
N VAL A 331 -20.28 1.99 -1.20
CA VAL A 331 -20.47 3.13 -2.11
C VAL A 331 -20.71 2.65 -3.52
N GLY A 332 -19.92 1.67 -3.99
CA GLY A 332 -20.05 1.16 -5.34
C GLY A 332 -18.89 0.28 -5.79
N SER A 333 -18.91 -0.07 -7.09
CA SER A 333 -17.79 -0.76 -7.72
C SER A 333 -17.61 -0.33 -9.17
N TRP A 334 -16.34 -0.21 -9.61
CA TRP A 334 -15.96 0.34 -10.92
C TRP A 334 -15.05 -0.64 -11.65
N GLY A 335 -15.51 -1.13 -12.78
CA GLY A 335 -14.86 -2.18 -13.56
C GLY A 335 -13.99 -1.65 -14.70
N GLY A 336 -13.51 -2.60 -15.53
CA GLY A 336 -12.69 -2.30 -16.70
C GLY A 336 -11.21 -2.24 -16.40
N LEU A 337 -10.76 -2.91 -15.32
CA LEU A 337 -9.37 -3.12 -15.00
C LEU A 337 -8.85 -4.43 -15.60
N PRO A 338 -7.59 -4.50 -16.02
CA PRO A 338 -6.98 -5.74 -16.47
C PRO A 338 -6.77 -6.72 -15.30
N ALA A 339 -6.68 -8.02 -15.59
CA ALA A 339 -6.39 -9.04 -14.58
C ALA A 339 -5.01 -8.90 -13.90
N THR A 340 -4.12 -8.10 -14.50
CA THR A 340 -2.79 -7.80 -13.97
C THR A 340 -2.76 -6.58 -13.04
N VAL A 341 -3.91 -5.89 -12.86
CA VAL A 341 -3.99 -4.67 -12.06
C VAL A 341 -3.40 -4.86 -10.67
N ALA A 342 -2.63 -3.87 -10.21
CA ALA A 342 -1.97 -3.87 -8.91
C ALA A 342 -1.74 -2.45 -8.40
N GLY A 343 -1.50 -2.31 -7.12
CA GLY A 343 -1.21 -1.02 -6.47
C GLY A 343 -2.40 -0.07 -6.52
N LEU A 344 -2.75 0.50 -5.40
CA LEU A 344 -3.80 1.50 -5.27
C LEU A 344 -3.32 2.65 -4.39
N ALA A 345 -3.59 3.87 -4.82
CA ALA A 345 -3.42 5.07 -4.02
C ALA A 345 -4.68 5.94 -4.11
N ALA A 346 -5.13 6.48 -2.98
CA ALA A 346 -6.33 7.31 -2.88
C ALA A 346 -6.05 8.66 -2.18
N SER A 347 -6.73 9.74 -2.63
CA SER A 347 -6.62 11.07 -2.03
C SER A 347 -7.96 11.65 -1.63
#